data_e2a34fb49c31a876f522d5e70e4387c6
#
_entry.id   e2a34fb49c31a876f522d5e70e4387c6
#
_cell.length_a   1.000
_cell.length_b   1.000
_cell.length_c   1.000
_cell.angle_alpha   90.00
_cell.angle_beta   90.00
_cell.angle_gamma   90.00
#
_symmetry.space_group_name_H-M   'P 1'
#
loop_
_entity.id
_entity.type
_entity.pdbx_description
1 polymer ?
#
loop_
_entity_poly.entity_id
_entity_poly.type
_entity_poly.pdbx_seq_one_letter_code
_entity_poly.pdbx_strand_id
1 'polypeptide(L)'
;MKEFKAFRLHNTNNKVIGRVENLNINDLSQGEVLIKTSYSSVNYKDALAATGTGNIIRKFPLVAGINVSGYVISSSDKRFKEGDAVLVTGYEFGVGHDGGYSEYARVPAKWVVNLPHSMSLFEAMAIGTAGFTVALCVQRLEENNQKPDLGQFVVTGATGGVGNFAIDIMSTLGYDVVAVTGKPGNHESLIALGAKKILDRNTIKSEGPPLEKGQWGGAIDNVGGDLLAWLTRTIRTGGNIASVGLAGGSHFNTTVMP
;
A
#
# COMPACT_ATOMS: atom_id res chain seq x y z
N MET A 1 -29.53 20.22 0.92
CA MET A 1 -28.64 19.18 0.36
C MET A 1 -28.68 17.99 1.29
N LYS A 2 -28.63 16.77 0.77
CA LYS A 2 -28.76 15.56 1.58
C LYS A 2 -27.50 15.36 2.43
N GLU A 3 -27.65 15.21 3.74
CA GLU A 3 -26.57 14.82 4.65
C GLU A 3 -26.15 13.37 4.38
N PHE A 4 -24.89 13.06 4.63
CA PHE A 4 -24.31 11.73 4.46
C PHE A 4 -23.27 11.44 5.55
N LYS A 5 -22.99 10.17 5.80
CA LYS A 5 -22.05 9.73 6.82
C LYS A 5 -20.62 9.70 6.30
N ALA A 6 -19.69 10.15 7.14
CA ALA A 6 -18.24 10.06 6.92
C ALA A 6 -17.50 9.76 8.21
N PHE A 7 -16.43 8.94 8.13
CA PHE A 7 -15.50 8.73 9.24
C PHE A 7 -14.43 9.83 9.20
N ARG A 8 -14.50 10.74 10.17
CA ARG A 8 -13.68 11.93 10.22
C ARG A 8 -12.70 11.90 11.38
N LEU A 9 -11.46 12.31 11.11
CA LEU A 9 -10.38 12.41 12.08
C LEU A 9 -10.26 13.85 12.58
N HIS A 10 -10.13 13.99 13.88
CA HIS A 10 -9.97 15.26 14.58
C HIS A 10 -8.69 15.23 15.41
N ASN A 11 -8.07 16.40 15.61
CA ASN A 11 -7.01 16.56 16.59
C ASN A 11 -7.58 17.28 17.82
N THR A 12 -7.63 16.59 18.93
CA THR A 12 -8.10 17.14 20.21
C THR A 12 -7.01 16.95 21.24
N ASN A 13 -6.43 18.05 21.74
CA ASN A 13 -5.34 18.03 22.72
C ASN A 13 -4.17 17.12 22.30
N ASN A 14 -3.71 17.25 21.05
CA ASN A 14 -2.64 16.43 20.44
C ASN A 14 -2.95 14.92 20.34
N LYS A 15 -4.23 14.54 20.47
CA LYS A 15 -4.68 13.18 20.23
C LYS A 15 -5.57 13.14 18.99
N VAL A 16 -5.33 12.17 18.11
CA VAL A 16 -6.22 11.90 16.97
C VAL A 16 -7.41 11.10 17.47
N ILE A 17 -8.61 11.59 17.16
CA ILE A 17 -9.89 10.94 17.48
C ILE A 17 -10.69 10.80 16.20
N GLY A 18 -11.04 9.56 15.84
CA GLY A 18 -11.92 9.26 14.73
C GLY A 18 -13.37 9.06 15.18
N ARG A 19 -14.32 9.63 14.46
CA ARG A 19 -15.75 9.42 14.68
C ARG A 19 -16.55 9.51 13.39
N VAL A 20 -17.70 8.86 13.36
CA VAL A 20 -18.66 8.99 12.25
C VAL A 20 -19.49 10.24 12.48
N GLU A 21 -19.56 11.10 11.45
CA GLU A 21 -20.29 12.36 11.46
C GLU A 21 -21.19 12.47 10.25
N ASN A 22 -22.23 13.30 10.33
CA ASN A 22 -23.01 13.73 9.18
C ASN A 22 -22.34 14.96 8.57
N LEU A 23 -22.11 14.90 7.26
CA LEU A 23 -21.53 15.97 6.46
C LEU A 23 -22.45 16.33 5.29
N ASN A 24 -22.20 17.50 4.71
CA ASN A 24 -22.75 17.93 3.43
C ASN A 24 -21.63 17.95 2.37
N ILE A 25 -22.00 17.94 1.09
CA ILE A 25 -21.02 17.98 -0.01
C ILE A 25 -20.08 19.20 0.09
N ASN A 26 -20.58 20.31 0.61
CA ASN A 26 -19.77 21.54 0.76
C ASN A 26 -18.73 21.47 1.88
N ASP A 27 -18.87 20.52 2.82
CA ASP A 27 -17.89 20.29 3.88
C ASP A 27 -16.67 19.51 3.39
N LEU A 28 -16.80 18.85 2.21
CA LEU A 28 -15.68 18.12 1.60
C LEU A 28 -14.67 19.06 0.94
N SER A 29 -13.44 18.62 0.89
CA SER A 29 -12.35 19.25 0.15
C SER A 29 -12.75 19.51 -1.31
N GLN A 30 -12.17 20.53 -1.95
CA GLN A 30 -12.52 20.92 -3.32
C GLN A 30 -12.04 19.88 -4.35
N GLY A 31 -12.79 19.76 -5.45
CA GLY A 31 -12.47 18.88 -6.56
C GLY A 31 -13.55 18.95 -7.63
N GLU A 32 -13.17 18.60 -8.85
CA GLU A 32 -14.03 18.67 -10.03
C GLU A 32 -15.02 17.49 -10.12
N VAL A 33 -14.68 16.35 -9.49
CA VAL A 33 -15.46 15.11 -9.61
C VAL A 33 -16.07 14.75 -8.26
N LEU A 34 -17.39 14.59 -8.22
CA LEU A 34 -18.14 14.05 -7.09
C LEU A 34 -18.46 12.58 -7.35
N ILE A 35 -18.01 11.72 -6.46
CA ILE A 35 -18.16 10.26 -6.53
C ILE A 35 -19.09 9.80 -5.41
N LYS A 36 -20.09 8.97 -5.74
CA LYS A 36 -20.82 8.18 -4.76
C LYS A 36 -20.00 6.92 -4.47
N THR A 37 -19.50 6.81 -3.25
CA THR A 37 -18.66 5.70 -2.81
C THR A 37 -19.45 4.39 -2.81
N SER A 38 -18.92 3.37 -3.47
CA SER A 38 -19.39 1.98 -3.36
C SER A 38 -18.52 1.19 -2.43
N TYR A 39 -17.20 1.31 -2.58
CA TYR A 39 -16.21 0.61 -1.77
C TYR A 39 -15.02 1.52 -1.44
N SER A 40 -14.39 1.23 -0.32
CA SER A 40 -13.07 1.69 0.07
C SER A 40 -12.29 0.50 0.62
N SER A 41 -10.97 0.64 0.83
CA SER A 41 -10.14 -0.41 1.41
C SER A 41 -9.42 0.09 2.66
N VAL A 42 -9.03 -0.85 3.53
CA VAL A 42 -8.28 -0.54 4.74
C VAL A 42 -6.80 -0.83 4.52
N ASN A 43 -5.96 0.16 4.73
CA ASN A 43 -4.52 0.10 4.56
C ASN A 43 -3.80 0.38 5.89
N TYR A 44 -2.54 -0.06 6.01
CA TYR A 44 -1.71 0.26 7.18
C TYR A 44 -1.60 1.77 7.42
N LYS A 45 -1.54 2.57 6.35
CA LYS A 45 -1.52 4.03 6.41
C LYS A 45 -2.79 4.60 7.05
N ASP A 46 -3.96 4.02 6.79
CA ASP A 46 -5.24 4.44 7.39
C ASP A 46 -5.24 4.17 8.90
N ALA A 47 -4.67 3.04 9.34
CA ALA A 47 -4.51 2.72 10.75
C ALA A 47 -3.56 3.71 11.45
N LEU A 48 -2.43 4.05 10.82
CA LEU A 48 -1.50 5.07 11.34
C LEU A 48 -2.19 6.44 11.44
N ALA A 49 -2.98 6.81 10.42
CA ALA A 49 -3.76 8.05 10.43
C ALA A 49 -4.76 8.09 11.58
N ALA A 50 -5.55 7.01 11.76
CA ALA A 50 -6.60 6.93 12.78
C ALA A 50 -6.06 6.88 14.21
N THR A 51 -4.85 6.34 14.41
CA THR A 51 -4.18 6.30 15.73
C THR A 51 -3.29 7.52 16.01
N GLY A 52 -3.10 8.40 15.03
CA GLY A 52 -2.20 9.55 15.14
C GLY A 52 -0.72 9.19 15.09
N THR A 53 -0.40 7.96 14.71
CA THR A 53 0.97 7.48 14.60
C THR A 53 1.57 7.90 13.24
N GLY A 54 2.83 8.34 13.23
CA GLY A 54 3.56 8.63 11.99
C GLY A 54 3.19 9.94 11.28
N ASN A 55 2.41 10.84 11.92
CA ASN A 55 2.05 12.15 11.36
C ASN A 55 1.48 12.08 9.93
N ILE A 56 0.60 11.12 9.67
CA ILE A 56 0.03 10.89 8.34
C ILE A 56 -0.88 12.03 7.91
N ILE A 57 -1.76 12.51 8.81
CA ILE A 57 -2.74 13.55 8.51
C ILE A 57 -2.09 14.92 8.55
N ARG A 58 -2.22 15.68 7.47
CA ARG A 58 -1.62 17.01 7.31
C ARG A 58 -2.52 18.17 7.76
N LYS A 59 -3.82 17.94 7.81
CA LYS A 59 -4.80 18.93 8.29
C LYS A 59 -5.95 18.24 9.02
N PHE A 60 -6.52 18.89 9.99
CA PHE A 60 -7.70 18.44 10.72
C PHE A 60 -8.81 19.51 10.67
N PRO A 61 -10.07 19.12 10.73
CA PRO A 61 -10.59 17.77 10.61
C PRO A 61 -10.50 17.24 9.17
N LEU A 62 -10.40 15.89 8.99
CA LEU A 62 -10.25 15.28 7.68
C LEU A 62 -11.02 13.94 7.61
N VAL A 63 -11.71 13.68 6.50
CA VAL A 63 -12.26 12.35 6.21
C VAL A 63 -11.10 11.40 5.87
N ALA A 64 -11.03 10.28 6.58
CA ALA A 64 -10.00 9.26 6.37
C ALA A 64 -10.25 8.40 5.11
N GLY A 65 -9.32 7.47 4.82
CA GLY A 65 -9.42 6.50 3.73
C GLY A 65 -8.68 6.94 2.48
N ILE A 66 -7.59 6.23 2.15
CA ILE A 66 -6.71 6.59 1.03
C ILE A 66 -7.12 6.03 -0.32
N ASN A 67 -8.22 5.29 -0.39
CA ASN A 67 -8.77 4.69 -1.61
C ASN A 67 -10.27 4.85 -1.66
N VAL A 68 -10.82 4.91 -2.88
CA VAL A 68 -12.26 4.83 -3.13
C VAL A 68 -12.53 4.26 -4.51
N SER A 69 -13.61 3.51 -4.66
CA SER A 69 -14.24 3.22 -5.94
C SER A 69 -15.74 3.48 -5.86
N GLY A 70 -16.32 3.90 -6.97
CA GLY A 70 -17.72 4.26 -7.01
C GLY A 70 -18.15 4.82 -8.36
N TYR A 71 -19.27 5.51 -8.36
CA TYR A 71 -19.84 6.10 -9.55
C TYR A 71 -19.82 7.63 -9.49
N VAL A 72 -19.46 8.26 -10.60
CA VAL A 72 -19.51 9.70 -10.75
C VAL A 72 -20.97 10.17 -10.64
N ILE A 73 -21.22 11.15 -9.77
CA ILE A 73 -22.53 11.82 -9.63
C ILE A 73 -22.55 13.10 -10.43
N SER A 74 -21.44 13.84 -10.42
CA SER A 74 -21.29 15.05 -11.23
C SER A 74 -19.80 15.35 -11.45
N SER A 75 -19.48 16.01 -12.55
CA SER A 75 -18.14 16.48 -12.86
C SER A 75 -18.18 17.80 -13.62
N SER A 76 -17.26 18.70 -13.31
CA SER A 76 -16.96 19.86 -14.16
C SER A 76 -15.85 19.57 -15.18
N ASP A 77 -15.14 18.42 -15.06
CA ASP A 77 -14.15 17.95 -16.02
C ASP A 77 -14.80 17.06 -17.08
N LYS A 78 -14.61 17.39 -18.35
CA LYS A 78 -15.24 16.72 -19.51
C LYS A 78 -14.83 15.25 -19.69
N ARG A 79 -13.77 14.80 -19.03
CA ARG A 79 -13.30 13.40 -19.08
C ARG A 79 -14.22 12.44 -18.34
N PHE A 80 -15.05 12.95 -17.42
CA PHE A 80 -15.92 12.17 -16.57
C PHE A 80 -17.35 12.66 -16.67
N LYS A 81 -18.29 11.73 -16.79
CA LYS A 81 -19.74 11.99 -16.83
C LYS A 81 -20.46 11.20 -15.75
N GLU A 82 -21.67 11.62 -15.43
CA GLU A 82 -22.55 10.92 -14.50
C GLU A 82 -22.71 9.44 -14.88
N GLY A 83 -22.59 8.56 -13.91
CA GLY A 83 -22.66 7.11 -14.08
C GLY A 83 -21.34 6.42 -14.42
N ASP A 84 -20.26 7.14 -14.71
CA ASP A 84 -18.97 6.52 -14.96
C ASP A 84 -18.48 5.81 -13.69
N ALA A 85 -18.04 4.54 -13.85
CA ALA A 85 -17.38 3.79 -12.79
C ALA A 85 -15.92 4.21 -12.70
N VAL A 86 -15.50 4.62 -11.50
CA VAL A 86 -14.19 5.21 -11.28
C VAL A 86 -13.54 4.73 -9.98
N LEU A 87 -12.23 4.94 -9.87
CA LEU A 87 -11.46 4.74 -8.64
C LEU A 87 -10.48 5.88 -8.41
N VAL A 88 -10.08 6.05 -7.14
CA VAL A 88 -8.99 6.94 -6.72
C VAL A 88 -8.10 6.19 -5.75
N THR A 89 -6.79 6.27 -5.96
CA THR A 89 -5.76 5.69 -5.09
C THR A 89 -4.55 6.62 -5.06
N GLY A 90 -4.04 6.90 -3.86
CA GLY A 90 -2.83 7.70 -3.68
C GLY A 90 -3.06 9.20 -3.63
N TYR A 91 -2.06 9.97 -4.06
CA TYR A 91 -2.02 11.43 -3.94
C TYR A 91 -2.17 11.90 -2.47
N GLU A 92 -2.89 13.00 -2.26
CA GLU A 92 -3.22 13.54 -0.93
C GLU A 92 -4.55 13.00 -0.37
N PHE A 93 -5.19 12.04 -1.05
CA PHE A 93 -6.49 11.49 -0.69
C PHE A 93 -6.43 10.77 0.67
N GLY A 94 -7.24 11.18 1.62
CA GLY A 94 -7.21 10.69 3.01
C GLY A 94 -5.99 11.11 3.83
N VAL A 95 -5.18 12.08 3.35
CA VAL A 95 -3.95 12.56 4.00
C VAL A 95 -3.97 14.08 4.18
N GLY A 96 -4.04 14.82 3.11
CA GLY A 96 -4.18 16.29 3.06
C GLY A 96 -5.47 16.75 2.41
N HIS A 97 -6.24 15.83 1.89
CA HIS A 97 -7.53 16.00 1.23
C HIS A 97 -8.51 14.95 1.76
N ASP A 98 -9.81 15.26 1.87
CA ASP A 98 -10.80 14.31 2.35
C ASP A 98 -10.79 13.03 1.55
N GLY A 99 -10.92 11.91 2.24
CA GLY A 99 -10.70 10.57 1.73
C GLY A 99 -11.99 9.75 1.50
N GLY A 100 -11.82 8.44 1.34
CA GLY A 100 -12.84 7.50 0.89
C GLY A 100 -13.70 6.86 1.97
N TYR A 101 -13.48 7.12 3.26
CA TYR A 101 -14.33 6.60 4.35
C TYR A 101 -15.57 7.49 4.53
N SER A 102 -16.31 7.67 3.45
CA SER A 102 -17.46 8.53 3.33
C SER A 102 -18.41 8.02 2.24
N GLU A 103 -19.70 8.27 2.36
CA GLU A 103 -20.67 7.90 1.33
C GLU A 103 -20.48 8.70 0.02
N TYR A 104 -19.80 9.84 0.08
CA TYR A 104 -19.39 10.64 -1.07
C TYR A 104 -17.97 11.12 -0.94
N ALA A 105 -17.25 11.13 -2.05
CA ALA A 105 -15.91 11.71 -2.17
C ALA A 105 -15.91 12.79 -3.26
N ARG A 106 -15.34 13.96 -2.98
CA ARG A 106 -15.13 15.00 -3.98
C ARG A 106 -13.64 15.17 -4.21
N VAL A 107 -13.18 14.99 -5.44
CA VAL A 107 -11.74 14.83 -5.74
C VAL A 107 -11.33 15.63 -6.98
N PRO A 108 -10.06 16.04 -7.05
CA PRO A 108 -9.48 16.57 -8.29
C PRO A 108 -9.57 15.55 -9.43
N ALA A 109 -10.01 15.98 -10.60
CA ALA A 109 -10.18 15.11 -11.77
C ALA A 109 -8.89 14.40 -12.22
N LYS A 110 -7.72 14.98 -11.93
CA LYS A 110 -6.42 14.38 -12.24
C LYS A 110 -6.07 13.14 -11.38
N TRP A 111 -6.82 12.90 -10.29
CA TRP A 111 -6.65 11.72 -9.43
C TRP A 111 -7.58 10.57 -9.81
N VAL A 112 -8.59 10.86 -10.62
CA VAL A 112 -9.63 9.90 -10.97
C VAL A 112 -9.17 9.04 -12.14
N VAL A 113 -9.36 7.74 -12.01
CA VAL A 113 -9.10 6.74 -13.04
C VAL A 113 -10.42 6.04 -13.38
N ASN A 114 -10.73 5.92 -14.67
CA ASN A 114 -11.86 5.11 -15.11
C ASN A 114 -11.61 3.65 -14.74
N LEU A 115 -12.62 2.99 -14.21
CA LEU A 115 -12.54 1.56 -13.89
C LEU A 115 -12.35 0.76 -15.19
N PRO A 116 -11.35 -0.14 -15.28
CA PRO A 116 -11.23 -1.06 -16.42
C PRO A 116 -12.48 -1.93 -16.58
N HIS A 117 -12.92 -2.15 -17.81
CA HIS A 117 -14.13 -2.94 -18.10
C HIS A 117 -14.09 -4.38 -17.57
N SER A 118 -12.90 -4.94 -17.39
CA SER A 118 -12.69 -6.30 -16.87
C SER A 118 -12.69 -6.38 -15.34
N MET A 119 -12.92 -5.26 -14.64
CA MET A 119 -12.78 -5.17 -13.17
C MET A 119 -14.07 -4.61 -12.55
N SER A 120 -14.48 -5.17 -11.43
CA SER A 120 -15.55 -4.62 -10.60
C SER A 120 -15.00 -3.56 -9.63
N LEU A 121 -15.89 -2.70 -9.11
CA LEU A 121 -15.55 -1.71 -8.07
C LEU A 121 -15.00 -2.38 -6.80
N PHE A 122 -15.49 -3.59 -6.47
CA PHE A 122 -15.00 -4.37 -5.34
C PHE A 122 -13.56 -4.85 -5.58
N GLU A 123 -13.28 -5.44 -6.74
CA GLU A 123 -11.93 -5.92 -7.10
C GLU A 123 -10.92 -4.78 -7.13
N ALA A 124 -11.32 -3.61 -7.64
CA ALA A 124 -10.47 -2.42 -7.62
C ALA A 124 -10.04 -2.05 -6.20
N MET A 125 -10.93 -2.17 -5.21
CA MET A 125 -10.62 -1.87 -3.81
C MET A 125 -9.94 -3.05 -3.09
N ALA A 126 -10.17 -4.29 -3.52
CA ALA A 126 -9.43 -5.45 -3.05
C ALA A 126 -7.95 -5.37 -3.46
N ILE A 127 -7.67 -4.96 -4.69
CA ILE A 127 -6.30 -4.65 -5.17
C ILE A 127 -5.76 -3.41 -4.43
N GLY A 128 -6.49 -2.32 -4.47
CA GLY A 128 -6.23 -1.08 -3.74
C GLY A 128 -4.80 -0.57 -3.85
N THR A 129 -4.36 0.12 -2.81
CA THR A 129 -2.96 0.63 -2.70
C THR A 129 -1.95 -0.52 -2.61
N ALA A 130 -2.30 -1.66 -2.02
CA ALA A 130 -1.38 -2.78 -1.84
C ALA A 130 -0.94 -3.39 -3.18
N GLY A 131 -1.89 -3.77 -4.03
CA GLY A 131 -1.59 -4.31 -5.36
C GLY A 131 -0.94 -3.27 -6.28
N PHE A 132 -1.42 -2.02 -6.25
CA PHE A 132 -0.80 -0.91 -7.00
C PHE A 132 0.66 -0.70 -6.61
N THR A 133 0.98 -0.77 -5.31
CA THR A 133 2.36 -0.65 -4.82
C THR A 133 3.24 -1.77 -5.38
N VAL A 134 2.76 -3.02 -5.38
CA VAL A 134 3.53 -4.13 -5.95
C VAL A 134 3.74 -3.96 -7.45
N ALA A 135 2.72 -3.51 -8.20
CA ALA A 135 2.87 -3.24 -9.62
C ALA A 135 3.97 -2.21 -9.91
N LEU A 136 4.05 -1.14 -9.12
CA LEU A 136 5.14 -0.16 -9.20
C LEU A 136 6.51 -0.77 -8.84
N CYS A 137 6.56 -1.64 -7.83
CA CYS A 137 7.80 -2.35 -7.48
C CYS A 137 8.27 -3.23 -8.64
N VAL A 138 7.37 -4.04 -9.21
CA VAL A 138 7.68 -4.92 -10.36
C VAL A 138 8.23 -4.10 -11.51
N GLN A 139 7.52 -3.04 -11.91
CA GLN A 139 7.99 -2.16 -12.98
C GLN A 139 9.41 -1.64 -12.74
N ARG A 140 9.71 -1.13 -11.53
CA ARG A 140 11.04 -0.60 -11.20
C ARG A 140 12.11 -1.68 -11.13
N LEU A 141 11.76 -2.86 -10.63
CA LEU A 141 12.66 -4.01 -10.59
C LEU A 141 13.04 -4.45 -12.02
N GLU A 142 12.06 -4.54 -12.92
CA GLU A 142 12.28 -4.90 -14.33
C GLU A 142 13.11 -3.84 -15.07
N GLU A 143 12.82 -2.55 -14.86
CA GLU A 143 13.64 -1.43 -15.40
C GLU A 143 15.10 -1.50 -14.94
N ASN A 144 15.36 -2.09 -13.76
CA ASN A 144 16.71 -2.33 -13.23
C ASN A 144 17.24 -3.74 -13.53
N ASN A 145 16.73 -4.40 -14.57
CA ASN A 145 17.16 -5.72 -15.02
C ASN A 145 16.99 -6.84 -13.97
N GLN A 146 16.06 -6.73 -13.04
CA GLN A 146 15.71 -7.81 -12.15
C GLN A 146 15.12 -8.98 -12.94
N LYS A 147 15.64 -10.21 -12.72
CA LYS A 147 15.22 -11.41 -13.42
C LYS A 147 15.14 -12.61 -12.47
N PRO A 148 14.31 -13.64 -12.79
CA PRO A 148 14.19 -14.85 -11.97
C PRO A 148 15.50 -15.64 -11.82
N ASP A 149 16.36 -15.63 -12.84
CA ASP A 149 17.64 -16.37 -12.87
C ASP A 149 18.71 -15.80 -11.93
N LEU A 150 18.51 -14.59 -11.39
CA LEU A 150 19.37 -14.03 -10.35
C LEU A 150 19.28 -14.80 -9.02
N GLY A 151 18.29 -15.67 -8.84
CA GLY A 151 18.13 -16.53 -7.68
C GLY A 151 16.85 -16.22 -6.86
N GLN A 152 16.77 -16.79 -5.66
CA GLN A 152 15.59 -16.66 -4.81
C GLN A 152 15.26 -15.20 -4.50
N PHE A 153 13.95 -14.88 -4.53
CA PHE A 153 13.42 -13.54 -4.33
C PHE A 153 12.72 -13.44 -2.96
N VAL A 154 13.12 -12.46 -2.15
CA VAL A 154 12.61 -12.32 -0.78
C VAL A 154 11.46 -11.33 -0.71
N VAL A 155 10.40 -11.70 0.03
CA VAL A 155 9.30 -10.80 0.39
C VAL A 155 9.22 -10.73 1.91
N THR A 156 9.56 -9.57 2.49
CA THR A 156 9.37 -9.34 3.93
C THR A 156 7.95 -8.83 4.22
N GLY A 157 7.49 -8.98 5.47
CA GLY A 157 6.11 -8.63 5.81
C GLY A 157 5.09 -9.42 4.98
N ALA A 158 5.42 -10.66 4.68
CA ALA A 158 4.75 -11.55 3.74
C ALA A 158 3.24 -11.72 4.00
N THR A 159 2.78 -11.63 5.24
CA THR A 159 1.37 -11.78 5.63
C THR A 159 0.56 -10.48 5.56
N GLY A 160 1.17 -9.37 5.15
CA GLY A 160 0.48 -8.09 4.92
C GLY A 160 -0.12 -8.00 3.51
N GLY A 161 -0.97 -6.99 3.26
CA GLY A 161 -1.58 -6.80 1.93
C GLY A 161 -0.57 -6.71 0.79
N VAL A 162 0.45 -5.85 0.92
CA VAL A 162 1.53 -5.74 -0.08
C VAL A 162 2.31 -7.06 -0.20
N GLY A 163 2.61 -7.73 0.94
CA GLY A 163 3.33 -9.00 0.94
C GLY A 163 2.60 -10.11 0.20
N ASN A 164 1.28 -10.23 0.37
CA ASN A 164 0.47 -11.23 -0.33
C ASN A 164 0.47 -11.00 -1.84
N PHE A 165 0.22 -9.76 -2.30
CA PHE A 165 0.32 -9.43 -3.73
C PHE A 165 1.73 -9.62 -4.29
N ALA A 166 2.77 -9.29 -3.50
CA ALA A 166 4.15 -9.50 -3.94
C ALA A 166 4.46 -10.99 -4.16
N ILE A 167 4.01 -11.86 -3.26
CA ILE A 167 4.22 -13.31 -3.42
C ILE A 167 3.49 -13.82 -4.67
N ASP A 168 2.21 -13.51 -4.82
CA ASP A 168 1.38 -13.97 -5.93
C ASP A 168 1.93 -13.49 -7.29
N ILE A 169 2.19 -12.19 -7.42
CA ILE A 169 2.68 -11.62 -8.67
C ILE A 169 4.09 -12.13 -9.00
N MET A 170 5.03 -12.10 -8.04
CA MET A 170 6.40 -12.54 -8.29
C MET A 170 6.48 -14.04 -8.59
N SER A 171 5.68 -14.88 -7.93
CA SER A 171 5.62 -16.31 -8.24
C SER A 171 5.05 -16.57 -9.65
N THR A 172 4.02 -15.81 -10.03
CA THR A 172 3.44 -15.87 -11.39
C THR A 172 4.44 -15.43 -12.47
N LEU A 173 5.32 -14.47 -12.15
CA LEU A 173 6.41 -14.02 -13.01
C LEU A 173 7.61 -14.99 -13.04
N GLY A 174 7.52 -16.14 -12.35
CA GLY A 174 8.51 -17.20 -12.38
C GLY A 174 9.63 -17.08 -11.35
N TYR A 175 9.51 -16.21 -10.36
CA TYR A 175 10.49 -16.11 -9.27
C TYR A 175 10.30 -17.20 -8.23
N ASP A 176 11.40 -17.72 -7.69
CA ASP A 176 11.40 -18.58 -6.50
C ASP A 176 11.25 -17.71 -5.24
N VAL A 177 10.00 -17.50 -4.81
CA VAL A 177 9.71 -16.56 -3.72
C VAL A 177 9.95 -17.17 -2.35
N VAL A 178 10.71 -16.46 -1.51
CA VAL A 178 10.93 -16.73 -0.09
C VAL A 178 10.14 -15.71 0.74
N ALA A 179 9.11 -16.18 1.43
CA ALA A 179 8.27 -15.35 2.28
C ALA A 179 8.84 -15.23 3.69
N VAL A 180 9.12 -14.01 4.15
CA VAL A 180 9.61 -13.75 5.51
C VAL A 180 8.47 -13.29 6.39
N THR A 181 8.17 -14.05 7.46
CA THR A 181 7.11 -13.75 8.43
C THR A 181 7.47 -14.23 9.84
N GLY A 182 6.93 -13.56 10.86
CA GLY A 182 6.97 -14.03 12.25
C GLY A 182 5.61 -14.61 12.72
N LYS A 183 4.70 -14.94 11.78
CA LYS A 183 3.35 -15.45 12.08
C LYS A 183 3.21 -16.89 11.58
N PRO A 184 3.48 -17.90 12.43
CA PRO A 184 3.50 -19.30 11.99
C PRO A 184 2.15 -19.80 11.46
N GLY A 185 1.03 -19.30 11.97
CA GLY A 185 -0.31 -19.72 11.54
C GLY A 185 -0.70 -19.37 10.10
N ASN A 186 0.16 -18.63 9.36
CA ASN A 186 -0.12 -18.19 7.99
C ASN A 186 0.71 -18.95 6.93
N HIS A 187 1.46 -19.99 7.30
CA HIS A 187 2.38 -20.64 6.37
C HIS A 187 1.66 -21.29 5.18
N GLU A 188 0.57 -22.01 5.42
CA GLU A 188 -0.19 -22.67 4.35
C GLU A 188 -0.74 -21.66 3.32
N SER A 189 -1.28 -20.54 3.78
CA SER A 189 -1.79 -19.50 2.88
C SER A 189 -0.69 -18.87 2.03
N LEU A 190 0.50 -18.64 2.59
CA LEU A 190 1.63 -18.10 1.82
C LEU A 190 2.15 -19.08 0.76
N ILE A 191 2.17 -20.38 1.08
CA ILE A 191 2.51 -21.43 0.10
C ILE A 191 1.45 -21.50 -1.00
N ALA A 192 0.17 -21.42 -0.64
CA ALA A 192 -0.92 -21.39 -1.61
C ALA A 192 -0.85 -20.18 -2.56
N LEU A 193 -0.33 -19.04 -2.10
CA LEU A 193 -0.04 -17.86 -2.92
C LEU A 193 1.19 -18.03 -3.82
N GLY A 194 1.97 -19.10 -3.68
CA GLY A 194 3.12 -19.38 -4.54
C GLY A 194 4.49 -19.22 -3.86
N ALA A 195 4.56 -18.95 -2.55
CA ALA A 195 5.84 -18.97 -1.85
C ALA A 195 6.46 -20.37 -1.89
N LYS A 196 7.71 -20.48 -2.33
CA LYS A 196 8.47 -21.74 -2.35
C LYS A 196 9.07 -22.10 -1.00
N LYS A 197 9.31 -21.09 -0.15
CA LYS A 197 9.92 -21.24 1.16
C LYS A 197 9.39 -20.18 2.12
N ILE A 198 9.25 -20.57 3.37
CA ILE A 198 8.96 -19.65 4.48
C ILE A 198 10.22 -19.51 5.33
N LEU A 199 10.58 -18.29 5.67
CA LEU A 199 11.66 -17.96 6.58
C LEU A 199 11.06 -17.24 7.81
N ASP A 200 11.30 -17.79 8.99
CA ASP A 200 10.90 -17.12 10.23
C ASP A 200 11.78 -15.89 10.45
N ARG A 201 11.19 -14.70 10.52
CA ARG A 201 11.90 -13.46 10.75
C ARG A 201 12.71 -13.45 12.04
N ASN A 202 12.30 -14.23 13.05
CA ASN A 202 12.98 -14.31 14.35
C ASN A 202 14.31 -15.06 14.27
N THR A 203 14.56 -15.81 13.20
CA THR A 203 15.83 -16.50 12.95
C THR A 203 16.84 -15.61 12.19
N ILE A 204 16.39 -14.46 11.70
CA ILE A 204 17.24 -13.52 10.97
C ILE A 204 18.02 -12.69 11.98
N LYS A 205 19.35 -12.72 11.85
CA LYS A 205 20.23 -11.90 12.68
C LYS A 205 20.22 -10.45 12.17
N SER A 206 19.89 -9.52 13.05
CA SER A 206 19.94 -8.08 12.77
C SER A 206 21.38 -7.59 12.54
N GLU A 207 22.34 -8.19 13.22
CA GLU A 207 23.76 -7.88 13.11
C GLU A 207 24.52 -8.92 12.29
N GLY A 208 25.56 -8.48 11.59
CA GLY A 208 26.42 -9.33 10.76
C GLY A 208 27.54 -8.53 10.10
N PRO A 209 28.43 -9.18 9.36
CA PRO A 209 29.44 -8.50 8.57
C PRO A 209 28.82 -7.47 7.62
N PRO A 210 29.51 -6.37 7.29
CA PRO A 210 29.00 -5.35 6.36
C PRO A 210 28.58 -5.91 4.99
N LEU A 211 29.27 -6.93 4.52
CA LEU A 211 28.98 -7.68 3.30
C LEU A 211 29.05 -9.18 3.59
N GLU A 212 27.95 -9.87 3.32
CA GLU A 212 27.86 -11.32 3.42
C GLU A 212 27.90 -11.96 2.03
N LYS A 213 28.05 -13.29 1.98
CA LYS A 213 27.92 -14.01 0.72
C LYS A 213 26.50 -13.75 0.15
N GLY A 214 26.42 -13.22 -1.07
CA GLY A 214 25.16 -12.94 -1.75
C GLY A 214 24.27 -14.18 -1.82
N GLN A 215 23.08 -14.08 -1.24
CA GLN A 215 22.12 -15.18 -1.06
C GLN A 215 20.88 -14.98 -1.94
N TRP A 216 20.37 -13.75 -1.99
CA TRP A 216 19.09 -13.42 -2.58
C TRP A 216 19.26 -12.69 -3.91
N GLY A 217 18.49 -13.11 -4.92
CA GLY A 217 18.51 -12.50 -6.24
C GLY A 217 17.76 -11.18 -6.31
N GLY A 218 16.89 -10.89 -5.34
CA GLY A 218 16.13 -9.65 -5.24
C GLY A 218 15.19 -9.65 -4.05
N ALA A 219 14.55 -8.51 -3.74
CA ALA A 219 13.59 -8.42 -2.65
C ALA A 219 12.55 -7.30 -2.83
N ILE A 220 11.35 -7.51 -2.23
CA ILE A 220 10.41 -6.47 -1.87
C ILE A 220 10.34 -6.41 -0.34
N ASP A 221 10.77 -5.27 0.22
CA ASP A 221 10.79 -5.07 1.66
C ASP A 221 9.63 -4.20 2.14
N ASN A 222 8.74 -4.80 2.94
CA ASN A 222 7.57 -4.14 3.52
C ASN A 222 7.77 -3.76 4.99
N VAL A 223 8.95 -3.98 5.56
CA VAL A 223 9.18 -3.87 7.00
C VAL A 223 10.16 -2.76 7.36
N GLY A 224 11.23 -2.57 6.59
CA GLY A 224 12.28 -1.63 6.94
C GLY A 224 13.15 -2.11 8.10
N GLY A 225 13.82 -1.16 8.77
CA GLY A 225 14.63 -1.44 9.95
C GLY A 225 15.68 -2.54 9.73
N ASP A 226 15.82 -3.41 10.71
CA ASP A 226 16.83 -4.50 10.71
C ASP A 226 16.67 -5.49 9.55
N LEU A 227 15.44 -5.73 9.08
CA LEU A 227 15.23 -6.61 7.92
C LEU A 227 15.75 -6.00 6.63
N LEU A 228 15.58 -4.69 6.44
CA LEU A 228 16.17 -4.00 5.30
C LEU A 228 17.70 -4.00 5.39
N ALA A 229 18.28 -3.75 6.57
CA ALA A 229 19.72 -3.85 6.79
C ALA A 229 20.27 -5.25 6.48
N TRP A 230 19.55 -6.30 6.90
CA TRP A 230 19.89 -7.68 6.55
C TRP A 230 19.83 -7.92 5.04
N LEU A 231 18.82 -7.45 4.34
CA LEU A 231 18.70 -7.59 2.88
C LEU A 231 19.87 -6.92 2.16
N THR A 232 20.26 -5.71 2.55
CA THR A 232 21.40 -5.02 1.90
C THR A 232 22.69 -5.82 2.02
N ARG A 233 22.94 -6.55 3.13
CA ARG A 233 24.14 -7.37 3.31
C ARG A 233 24.14 -8.68 2.53
N THR A 234 22.94 -9.19 2.20
CA THR A 234 22.76 -10.56 1.70
C THR A 234 22.26 -10.62 0.25
N ILE A 235 22.00 -9.48 -0.36
CA ILE A 235 21.61 -9.43 -1.78
C ILE A 235 22.81 -9.78 -2.67
N ARG A 236 22.57 -10.46 -3.80
CA ARG A 236 23.61 -10.79 -4.78
C ARG A 236 23.95 -9.58 -5.64
N THR A 237 25.15 -9.58 -6.19
CA THR A 237 25.53 -8.61 -7.22
C THR A 237 24.51 -8.62 -8.36
N GLY A 238 24.00 -7.44 -8.73
CA GLY A 238 22.96 -7.27 -9.73
C GLY A 238 21.53 -7.50 -9.23
N GLY A 239 21.34 -7.96 -7.98
CA GLY A 239 20.03 -8.05 -7.36
C GLY A 239 19.53 -6.68 -6.89
N ASN A 240 18.21 -6.52 -6.86
CA ASN A 240 17.56 -5.26 -6.49
C ASN A 240 16.68 -5.41 -5.24
N ILE A 241 16.54 -4.35 -4.48
CA ILE A 241 15.63 -4.26 -3.33
C ILE A 241 14.63 -3.14 -3.57
N ALA A 242 13.36 -3.47 -3.68
CA ALA A 242 12.27 -2.49 -3.61
C ALA A 242 11.92 -2.25 -2.14
N SER A 243 12.36 -1.13 -1.55
CA SER A 243 12.01 -0.73 -0.18
C SER A 243 10.69 -0.01 -0.18
N VAL A 244 9.67 -0.58 0.48
CA VAL A 244 8.26 -0.14 0.45
C VAL A 244 7.80 0.32 1.80
N GLY A 245 8.01 -0.49 2.84
CA GLY A 245 7.40 -0.31 4.14
C GLY A 245 8.38 0.04 5.25
N LEU A 246 7.79 0.46 6.38
CA LEU A 246 8.53 0.88 7.58
C LEU A 246 7.90 0.35 8.87
N ALA A 247 7.18 -0.78 8.79
CA ALA A 247 6.49 -1.36 9.94
C ALA A 247 7.43 -1.79 11.08
N GLY A 248 8.69 -2.09 10.76
CA GLY A 248 9.76 -2.39 11.73
C GLY A 248 10.64 -1.20 12.10
N GLY A 249 10.37 -0.03 11.52
CA GLY A 249 11.11 1.20 11.77
C GLY A 249 11.50 1.92 10.49
N SER A 250 11.67 3.24 10.59
CA SER A 250 12.06 4.11 9.47
C SER A 250 13.58 4.25 9.31
N HIS A 251 14.33 3.83 10.30
CA HIS A 251 15.79 3.88 10.31
C HIS A 251 16.36 2.47 10.15
N PHE A 252 17.42 2.33 9.40
CA PHE A 252 18.20 1.09 9.31
C PHE A 252 19.68 1.43 9.24
N ASN A 253 20.50 0.56 9.84
CA ASN A 253 21.94 0.74 9.89
C ASN A 253 22.60 -0.11 8.80
N THR A 254 23.33 0.51 7.90
CA THR A 254 24.05 -0.16 6.81
C THR A 254 25.38 0.52 6.54
N THR A 255 26.20 -0.08 5.69
CA THR A 255 27.48 0.47 5.24
C THR A 255 27.42 0.74 3.73
N VAL A 256 28.45 1.37 3.19
CA VAL A 256 28.60 1.60 1.74
C VAL A 256 29.17 0.38 0.99
N MET A 257 29.38 -0.73 1.69
CA MET A 257 29.95 -1.96 1.11
C MET A 257 28.98 -2.72 0.18
N PRO A 258 27.66 -2.84 0.52
CA PRO A 258 26.69 -3.49 -0.36
C PRO A 258 26.35 -2.64 -1.57
#